data_8c158c77bed844cdc88ffe870b1df9b3
#
_entry.id   8c158c77bed844cdc88ffe870b1df9b3
#
_cell.length_a   1.000
_cell.length_b   1.000
_cell.length_c   1.000
_cell.angle_alpha   90.00
_cell.angle_beta   90.00
_cell.angle_gamma   90.00
#
_symmetry.space_group_name_H-M   'P 1'
#
loop_
_entity.id
_entity.type
_entity.pdbx_description
1 polymer ?
#
loop_
_entity_poly.entity_id
_entity_poly.type
_entity_poly.pdbx_seq_one_letter_code
_entity_poly.pdbx_strand_id
1 'polypeptide(L)'
;MPGPARPVIAKFQRALLAWYARHGRDLPWRRTRVPYRVLVSEIMLQQTQVERVIPKYRQFLRAFPSLRALAAADVAEVRRLWYPLGYNIRPVRLHAIARETMARYGGRLPDDAETLRALPGIGRYTAGALLSFAYGRDAAILDTNVRRVLGRVFFAPRSLKRLRGDRRFWQLAEWLVPAGRAYDFNQALMDFGATWCTPRAPRCGRCPMRGFCARNRTCRNGHAGP
;
A
#
# COMPACT_ATOMS: atom_id res chain seq x y z
N MET A 1 -17.19 -5.40 17.33
CA MET A 1 -16.88 -6.84 17.29
C MET A 1 -15.47 -7.01 17.80
N PRO A 2 -15.19 -8.05 18.60
CA PRO A 2 -13.82 -8.38 18.98
C PRO A 2 -12.99 -8.67 17.73
N GLY A 3 -11.69 -8.35 17.79
CA GLY A 3 -10.75 -8.65 16.72
C GLY A 3 -10.54 -10.16 16.52
N PRO A 4 -9.82 -10.55 15.47
CA PRO A 4 -9.47 -11.97 15.29
C PRO A 4 -8.68 -12.49 16.50
N ALA A 5 -8.88 -13.76 16.85
CA ALA A 5 -8.12 -14.37 17.94
C ALA A 5 -6.61 -14.31 17.66
N ARG A 6 -5.79 -14.00 18.69
CA ARG A 6 -4.33 -13.90 18.57
C ARG A 6 -3.66 -15.05 17.79
N PRO A 7 -4.04 -16.33 17.99
CA PRO A 7 -3.46 -17.44 17.21
C PRO A 7 -3.71 -17.34 15.71
N VAL A 8 -4.87 -16.78 15.29
CA VAL A 8 -5.22 -16.60 13.87
C VAL A 8 -4.37 -15.47 13.27
N ILE A 9 -4.18 -14.39 14.01
CA ILE A 9 -3.30 -13.27 13.61
C ILE A 9 -1.87 -13.79 13.38
N ALA A 10 -1.30 -14.49 14.36
CA ALA A 10 0.05 -15.04 14.27
C ALA A 10 0.20 -16.03 13.11
N LYS A 11 -0.81 -16.86 12.84
CA LYS A 11 -0.83 -17.77 11.68
C LYS A 11 -0.83 -17.04 10.37
N PHE A 12 -1.63 -15.97 10.27
CA PHE A 12 -1.70 -15.13 9.07
C PHE A 12 -0.37 -14.43 8.81
N GLN A 13 0.21 -13.80 9.84
CA GLN A 13 1.50 -13.10 9.75
C GLN A 13 2.61 -14.05 9.27
N ARG A 14 2.76 -15.22 9.89
CA ARG A 14 3.77 -16.22 9.50
C ARG A 14 3.57 -16.71 8.07
N ALA A 15 2.35 -17.05 7.69
CA ALA A 15 2.06 -17.56 6.36
C ALA A 15 2.34 -16.50 5.27
N LEU A 16 1.97 -15.24 5.53
CA LEU A 16 2.17 -14.14 4.60
C LEU A 16 3.66 -13.79 4.43
N LEU A 17 4.39 -13.67 5.54
CA LEU A 17 5.81 -13.34 5.50
C LEU A 17 6.65 -14.47 4.89
N ALA A 18 6.33 -15.73 5.19
CA ALA A 18 6.99 -16.88 4.55
C ALA A 18 6.71 -16.95 3.04
N TRP A 19 5.51 -16.56 2.61
CA TRP A 19 5.18 -16.42 1.20
C TRP A 19 5.99 -15.29 0.55
N TYR A 20 6.05 -14.14 1.20
CA TYR A 20 6.74 -12.95 0.68
C TYR A 20 8.24 -13.17 0.51
N ALA A 21 8.88 -13.87 1.44
CA ALA A 21 10.30 -14.22 1.33
C ALA A 21 10.65 -14.96 0.03
N ARG A 22 9.69 -15.68 -0.57
CA ARG A 22 9.89 -16.47 -1.80
C ARG A 22 9.32 -15.81 -3.06
N HIS A 23 8.39 -14.87 -2.92
CA HIS A 23 7.60 -14.35 -4.04
C HIS A 23 7.56 -12.81 -4.09
N GLY A 24 8.26 -12.13 -3.17
CA GLY A 24 8.31 -10.67 -3.14
C GLY A 24 8.91 -10.12 -4.44
N ARG A 25 8.25 -9.10 -5.00
CA ARG A 25 8.71 -8.46 -6.24
C ARG A 25 9.88 -7.53 -5.95
N ASP A 26 10.90 -7.56 -6.80
CA ASP A 26 12.00 -6.60 -6.77
C ASP A 26 11.61 -5.34 -7.57
N LEU A 27 11.30 -4.26 -6.85
CA LEU A 27 10.85 -3.00 -7.44
C LEU A 27 11.81 -1.86 -7.06
N PRO A 28 12.10 -0.90 -7.97
CA PRO A 28 13.11 0.14 -7.73
C PRO A 28 12.90 0.93 -6.44
N TRP A 29 11.66 1.25 -6.10
CA TRP A 29 11.30 2.00 -4.89
C TRP A 29 11.38 1.19 -3.59
N ARG A 30 11.55 -0.12 -3.67
CA ARG A 30 11.79 -0.99 -2.51
C ARG A 30 13.26 -1.07 -2.09
N ARG A 31 14.15 -0.62 -2.96
CA ARG A 31 15.59 -0.57 -2.73
C ARG A 31 16.05 0.71 -1.99
N THR A 32 15.11 1.52 -1.54
CA THR A 32 15.38 2.80 -0.88
C THR A 32 14.46 3.01 0.32
N ARG A 33 14.97 3.75 1.30
CA ARG A 33 14.19 4.25 2.45
C ARG A 33 14.09 5.77 2.44
N VAL A 34 14.59 6.43 1.42
CA VAL A 34 14.52 7.89 1.29
C VAL A 34 13.05 8.32 1.14
N PRO A 35 12.49 9.12 2.09
CA PRO A 35 11.06 9.43 2.13
C PRO A 35 10.55 10.06 0.83
N TYR A 36 11.33 10.95 0.22
CA TYR A 36 10.99 11.56 -1.07
C TYR A 36 10.82 10.51 -2.19
N ARG A 37 11.75 9.55 -2.28
CA ARG A 37 11.69 8.52 -3.32
C ARG A 37 10.51 7.56 -3.11
N VAL A 38 10.19 7.25 -1.86
CA VAL A 38 9.00 6.47 -1.50
C VAL A 38 7.73 7.26 -1.84
N LEU A 39 7.66 8.56 -1.49
CA LEU A 39 6.53 9.41 -1.83
C LEU A 39 6.27 9.44 -3.34
N VAL A 40 7.31 9.65 -4.16
CA VAL A 40 7.19 9.67 -5.63
C VAL A 40 6.57 8.37 -6.14
N SER A 41 7.05 7.21 -5.67
CA SER A 41 6.50 5.92 -6.09
C SER A 41 5.05 5.74 -5.66
N GLU A 42 4.70 6.10 -4.42
CA GLU A 42 3.34 5.96 -3.90
C GLU A 42 2.32 6.81 -4.69
N ILE A 43 2.70 8.04 -5.04
CA ILE A 43 1.84 8.90 -5.86
C ILE A 43 1.76 8.39 -7.31
N MET A 44 2.84 7.87 -7.89
CA MET A 44 2.82 7.30 -9.23
C MET A 44 1.97 6.04 -9.34
N LEU A 45 1.99 5.20 -8.31
CA LEU A 45 1.26 3.92 -8.28
C LEU A 45 -0.25 4.08 -8.08
N GLN A 46 -0.73 5.26 -7.67
CA GLN A 46 -2.17 5.51 -7.59
C GLN A 46 -2.84 5.26 -8.95
N GLN A 47 -3.66 4.20 -9.05
CA GLN A 47 -4.41 3.81 -10.25
C GLN A 47 -3.54 3.62 -11.51
N THR A 48 -2.26 3.29 -11.35
CA THR A 48 -1.34 3.03 -12.46
C THR A 48 -0.63 1.70 -12.27
N GLN A 49 -0.49 0.94 -13.35
CA GLN A 49 0.19 -0.35 -13.36
C GLN A 49 1.70 -0.19 -13.09
N VAL A 50 2.27 -1.14 -12.35
CA VAL A 50 3.68 -1.15 -11.92
C VAL A 50 4.63 -1.01 -13.11
N GLU A 51 4.37 -1.75 -14.18
CA GLU A 51 5.22 -1.81 -15.38
C GLU A 51 5.34 -0.43 -16.07
N ARG A 52 4.27 0.38 -16.01
CA ARG A 52 4.28 1.75 -16.54
C ARG A 52 5.00 2.71 -15.61
N VAL A 53 4.98 2.46 -14.31
CA VAL A 53 5.60 3.32 -13.30
C VAL A 53 7.12 3.16 -13.27
N ILE A 54 7.67 1.94 -13.43
CA ILE A 54 9.11 1.68 -13.31
C ILE A 54 9.97 2.63 -14.17
N PRO A 55 9.79 2.72 -15.50
CA PRO A 55 10.61 3.60 -16.32
C PRO A 55 10.40 5.07 -15.97
N LYS A 56 9.18 5.47 -15.68
CA LYS A 56 8.81 6.85 -15.37
C LYS A 56 9.37 7.31 -14.02
N TYR A 57 9.36 6.45 -13.02
CA TYR A 57 9.97 6.69 -11.71
C TYR A 57 11.47 6.99 -11.84
N ARG A 58 12.19 6.17 -12.62
CA ARG A 58 13.61 6.41 -12.87
C ARG A 58 13.86 7.72 -13.61
N GLN A 59 13.07 8.02 -14.64
CA GLN A 59 13.16 9.26 -15.40
C GLN A 59 12.89 10.48 -14.52
N PHE A 60 11.84 10.42 -13.70
CA PHE A 60 11.41 11.51 -12.81
C PHE A 60 12.47 11.81 -11.75
N LEU A 61 13.06 10.79 -11.13
CA LEU A 61 14.09 10.98 -10.12
C LEU A 61 15.44 11.45 -10.69
N ARG A 62 15.70 11.22 -11.97
CA ARG A 62 16.86 11.85 -12.64
C ARG A 62 16.67 13.34 -12.85
N ALA A 63 15.46 13.77 -13.24
CA ALA A 63 15.14 15.18 -13.45
C ALA A 63 14.97 15.93 -12.11
N PHE A 64 14.32 15.29 -11.13
CA PHE A 64 14.05 15.87 -9.82
C PHE A 64 14.62 14.96 -8.72
N PRO A 65 15.93 15.01 -8.44
CA PRO A 65 16.59 14.06 -7.53
C PRO A 65 16.24 14.26 -6.05
N SER A 66 15.65 15.40 -5.68
CA SER A 66 15.30 15.76 -4.31
C SER A 66 14.00 16.57 -4.22
N LEU A 67 13.43 16.66 -3.01
CA LEU A 67 12.30 17.56 -2.74
C LEU A 67 12.60 19.02 -3.12
N ARG A 68 13.81 19.49 -2.83
CA ARG A 68 14.27 20.84 -3.21
C ARG A 68 14.23 21.04 -4.72
N ALA A 69 14.79 20.10 -5.48
CA ALA A 69 14.79 20.17 -6.94
C ALA A 69 13.36 20.17 -7.51
N LEU A 70 12.49 19.31 -6.96
CA LEU A 70 11.09 19.27 -7.36
C LEU A 70 10.33 20.55 -6.99
N ALA A 71 10.55 21.09 -5.80
CA ALA A 71 9.88 22.32 -5.34
C ALA A 71 10.28 23.58 -6.14
N ALA A 72 11.52 23.61 -6.65
CA ALA A 72 12.04 24.71 -7.47
C ALA A 72 11.65 24.59 -8.95
N ALA A 73 11.16 23.45 -9.41
CA ALA A 73 10.79 23.22 -10.81
C ALA A 73 9.52 23.96 -11.21
N ASP A 74 9.39 24.26 -12.49
CA ASP A 74 8.11 24.70 -13.05
C ASP A 74 7.12 23.52 -13.05
N VAL A 75 5.91 23.76 -12.57
CA VAL A 75 4.83 22.75 -12.53
C VAL A 75 4.47 22.24 -13.93
N ALA A 76 4.64 23.03 -14.98
CA ALA A 76 4.42 22.58 -16.36
C ALA A 76 5.47 21.53 -16.76
N GLU A 77 6.72 21.68 -16.34
CA GLU A 77 7.77 20.68 -16.55
C GLU A 77 7.48 19.39 -15.79
N VAL A 78 7.06 19.50 -14.53
CA VAL A 78 6.65 18.34 -13.71
C VAL A 78 5.52 17.57 -14.38
N ARG A 79 4.51 18.25 -14.94
CA ARG A 79 3.41 17.65 -15.69
C ARG A 79 3.91 16.97 -16.98
N ARG A 80 4.78 17.60 -17.74
CA ARG A 80 5.36 17.05 -18.97
C ARG A 80 6.11 15.73 -18.70
N LEU A 81 6.94 15.73 -17.68
CA LEU A 81 7.69 14.53 -17.29
C LEU A 81 6.80 13.41 -16.71
N TRP A 82 5.64 13.76 -16.17
CA TRP A 82 4.67 12.78 -15.68
C TRP A 82 3.96 12.03 -16.79
N TYR A 83 3.75 12.68 -17.94
CA TYR A 83 3.07 12.05 -19.08
C TYR A 83 3.83 10.80 -19.55
N PRO A 84 3.16 9.65 -19.88
CA PRO A 84 1.72 9.46 -20.04
C PRO A 84 1.07 8.65 -18.88
N LEU A 85 1.45 8.85 -17.62
CA LEU A 85 0.87 8.09 -16.49
C LEU A 85 -0.62 8.38 -16.24
N GLY A 86 -1.14 9.50 -16.77
CA GLY A 86 -2.51 9.95 -16.56
C GLY A 86 -2.77 10.54 -15.16
N TYR A 87 -4.05 10.82 -14.85
CA TYR A 87 -4.47 11.44 -13.58
C TYR A 87 -3.65 12.70 -13.25
N ASN A 88 -3.73 13.69 -14.13
CA ASN A 88 -2.86 14.87 -14.21
C ASN A 88 -2.89 15.82 -12.99
N ILE A 89 -3.75 15.56 -12.00
CA ILE A 89 -3.73 16.25 -10.72
C ILE A 89 -2.60 15.75 -9.81
N ARG A 90 -2.12 14.50 -9.99
CA ARG A 90 -1.11 13.88 -9.12
C ARG A 90 0.25 14.60 -9.17
N PRO A 91 0.81 14.92 -10.34
CA PRO A 91 2.07 15.68 -10.41
C PRO A 91 1.95 17.08 -9.79
N VAL A 92 0.79 17.72 -9.91
CA VAL A 92 0.53 19.02 -9.28
C VAL A 92 0.52 18.89 -7.75
N ARG A 93 -0.16 17.85 -7.22
CA ARG A 93 -0.16 17.55 -5.78
C ARG A 93 1.25 17.21 -5.28
N LEU A 94 2.00 16.38 -6.00
CA LEU A 94 3.36 16.04 -5.64
C LEU A 94 4.28 17.26 -5.59
N HIS A 95 4.15 18.16 -6.56
CA HIS A 95 4.85 19.44 -6.58
C HIS A 95 4.44 20.34 -5.38
N ALA A 96 3.14 20.44 -5.10
CA ALA A 96 2.64 21.19 -3.95
C ALA A 96 3.16 20.62 -2.61
N ILE A 97 3.18 19.28 -2.45
CA ILE A 97 3.81 18.64 -1.29
C ILE A 97 5.27 19.06 -1.15
N ALA A 98 6.03 19.05 -2.25
CA ALA A 98 7.43 19.43 -2.22
C ALA A 98 7.62 20.90 -1.77
N ARG A 99 6.85 21.82 -2.32
CA ARG A 99 6.89 23.24 -1.94
C ARG A 99 6.50 23.46 -0.48
N GLU A 100 5.42 22.82 -0.02
CA GLU A 100 4.99 22.95 1.36
C GLU A 100 5.99 22.33 2.34
N THR A 101 6.59 21.20 1.97
CA THR A 101 7.64 20.56 2.77
C THR A 101 8.88 21.46 2.86
N MET A 102 9.26 22.14 1.80
CA MET A 102 10.36 23.11 1.85
C MET A 102 10.03 24.30 2.75
N ALA A 103 8.82 24.87 2.62
CA ALA A 103 8.41 26.06 3.36
C ALA A 103 8.21 25.82 4.85
N ARG A 104 7.57 24.71 5.24
CA ARG A 104 7.11 24.46 6.62
C ARG A 104 8.02 23.53 7.41
N TYR A 105 8.75 22.64 6.73
CA TYR A 105 9.50 21.57 7.37
C TYR A 105 10.97 21.50 6.96
N GLY A 106 11.53 22.61 6.42
CA GLY A 106 12.93 22.70 6.04
C GLY A 106 13.39 21.67 5.01
N GLY A 107 12.47 21.16 4.19
CA GLY A 107 12.75 20.14 3.17
C GLY A 107 12.78 18.70 3.66
N ARG A 108 12.34 18.45 4.89
CA ARG A 108 12.18 17.10 5.46
C ARG A 108 10.71 16.73 5.54
N LEU A 109 10.32 15.63 4.91
CA LEU A 109 8.96 15.10 5.08
C LEU A 109 8.74 14.74 6.55
N PRO A 110 7.59 15.10 7.16
CA PRO A 110 7.25 14.71 8.53
C PRO A 110 7.25 13.19 8.72
N ASP A 111 7.49 12.73 9.93
CA ASP A 111 7.51 11.29 10.29
C ASP A 111 6.38 10.89 11.26
N ASP A 112 5.32 11.70 11.29
CA ASP A 112 4.09 11.43 12.02
C ASP A 112 2.86 11.48 11.09
N ALA A 113 1.82 10.74 11.47
CA ALA A 113 0.64 10.53 10.62
C ALA A 113 -0.22 11.79 10.44
N GLU A 114 -0.31 12.62 11.47
CA GLU A 114 -1.17 13.82 11.48
C GLU A 114 -0.59 14.88 10.54
N THR A 115 0.67 15.22 10.75
CA THR A 115 1.39 16.20 9.94
C THR A 115 1.53 15.76 8.48
N LEU A 116 1.80 14.45 8.22
CA LEU A 116 1.79 13.93 6.85
C LEU A 116 0.44 14.11 6.17
N ARG A 117 -0.64 13.85 6.88
CA ARG A 117 -2.00 13.98 6.31
C ARG A 117 -2.45 15.42 6.12
N ALA A 118 -1.81 16.38 6.76
CA ALA A 118 -2.03 17.80 6.50
C ALA A 118 -1.45 18.26 5.16
N LEU A 119 -0.51 17.51 4.58
CA LEU A 119 0.06 17.82 3.27
C LEU A 119 -0.95 17.54 2.13
N PRO A 120 -0.95 18.34 1.05
CA PRO A 120 -1.97 18.29 0.00
C PRO A 120 -1.98 16.94 -0.73
N GLY A 121 -3.09 16.19 -0.63
CA GLY A 121 -3.27 14.93 -1.32
C GLY A 121 -2.63 13.71 -0.65
N ILE A 122 -2.08 13.85 0.56
CA ILE A 122 -1.67 12.72 1.39
C ILE A 122 -2.85 12.25 2.23
N GLY A 123 -3.41 11.11 1.83
CA GLY A 123 -4.45 10.41 2.60
C GLY A 123 -3.86 9.43 3.62
N ARG A 124 -4.74 8.77 4.38
CA ARG A 124 -4.36 7.76 5.39
C ARG A 124 -3.46 6.67 4.83
N TYR A 125 -3.75 6.19 3.61
CA TYR A 125 -2.91 5.18 2.94
C TYR A 125 -1.49 5.70 2.71
N THR A 126 -1.34 6.86 2.05
CA THR A 126 -0.02 7.40 1.70
C THR A 126 0.80 7.75 2.94
N ALA A 127 0.16 8.29 3.98
CA ALA A 127 0.82 8.53 5.26
C ALA A 127 1.31 7.21 5.90
N GLY A 128 0.46 6.18 5.96
CA GLY A 128 0.85 4.85 6.47
C GLY A 128 1.99 4.22 5.65
N ALA A 129 1.97 4.36 4.32
CA ALA A 129 3.02 3.87 3.44
C ALA A 129 4.36 4.58 3.69
N LEU A 130 4.37 5.91 3.84
CA LEU A 130 5.56 6.67 4.19
C LEU A 130 6.11 6.26 5.55
N LEU A 131 5.25 6.18 6.58
CA LEU A 131 5.64 5.76 7.92
C LEU A 131 6.25 4.36 7.92
N SER A 132 5.63 3.41 7.23
CA SER A 132 6.10 2.03 7.16
C SER A 132 7.34 1.87 6.27
N PHE A 133 7.31 2.44 5.05
CA PHE A 133 8.32 2.14 4.03
C PHE A 133 9.56 3.04 4.12
N ALA A 134 9.41 4.26 4.57
CA ALA A 134 10.54 5.19 4.69
C ALA A 134 11.05 5.29 6.13
N TYR A 135 10.15 5.38 7.10
CA TYR A 135 10.51 5.64 8.50
C TYR A 135 10.59 4.39 9.38
N GLY A 136 10.20 3.20 8.86
CA GLY A 136 10.25 1.95 9.61
C GLY A 136 9.28 1.89 10.80
N ARG A 137 8.25 2.75 10.83
CA ARG A 137 7.22 2.76 11.88
C ARG A 137 6.23 1.63 11.67
N ASP A 138 5.65 1.12 12.75
CA ASP A 138 4.60 0.10 12.70
C ASP A 138 3.25 0.73 12.31
N ALA A 139 3.13 1.11 11.04
CA ALA A 139 1.95 1.72 10.47
C ALA A 139 1.27 0.76 9.48
N ALA A 140 -0.06 0.68 9.55
CA ALA A 140 -0.85 -0.10 8.61
C ALA A 140 -1.10 0.66 7.31
N ILE A 141 -1.34 -0.11 6.23
CA ILE A 141 -1.83 0.39 4.96
C ILE A 141 -3.13 -0.31 4.57
N LEU A 142 -3.96 0.36 3.80
CA LEU A 142 -5.18 -0.22 3.26
C LEU A 142 -5.46 0.34 1.86
N ASP A 143 -5.08 -0.42 0.84
CA ASP A 143 -5.48 -0.21 -0.55
C ASP A 143 -6.57 -1.21 -0.98
N THR A 144 -6.96 -1.19 -2.24
CA THR A 144 -7.96 -2.11 -2.79
C THR A 144 -7.51 -3.57 -2.75
N ASN A 145 -6.20 -3.85 -2.89
CA ASN A 145 -5.64 -5.19 -2.82
C ASN A 145 -5.64 -5.70 -1.37
N VAL A 146 -5.14 -4.90 -0.44
CA VAL A 146 -5.13 -5.21 0.99
C VAL A 146 -6.56 -5.42 1.49
N ARG A 147 -7.50 -4.51 1.18
CA ARG A 147 -8.91 -4.62 1.54
C ARG A 147 -9.51 -5.94 1.04
N ARG A 148 -9.23 -6.33 -0.19
CA ARG A 148 -9.69 -7.60 -0.77
C ARG A 148 -9.11 -8.82 -0.04
N VAL A 149 -7.80 -8.82 0.23
CA VAL A 149 -7.14 -9.93 0.96
C VAL A 149 -7.73 -10.06 2.35
N LEU A 150 -7.77 -8.97 3.13
CA LEU A 150 -8.32 -8.98 4.49
C LEU A 150 -9.80 -9.38 4.50
N GLY A 151 -10.58 -8.84 3.54
CA GLY A 151 -11.98 -9.19 3.38
C GLY A 151 -12.21 -10.68 3.16
N ARG A 152 -11.42 -11.31 2.28
CA ARG A 152 -11.55 -12.73 1.96
C ARG A 152 -11.05 -13.64 3.07
N VAL A 153 -10.00 -13.24 3.78
CA VAL A 153 -9.38 -14.08 4.81
C VAL A 153 -10.17 -14.05 6.12
N PHE A 154 -10.62 -12.87 6.55
CA PHE A 154 -11.15 -12.67 7.90
C PHE A 154 -12.67 -12.53 7.99
N PHE A 155 -13.35 -12.21 6.89
CA PHE A 155 -14.79 -12.01 6.91
C PHE A 155 -15.53 -13.06 6.09
N ALA A 156 -16.57 -13.66 6.69
CA ALA A 156 -17.48 -14.50 5.93
C ALA A 156 -18.16 -13.68 4.82
N PRO A 157 -18.47 -14.27 3.63
CA PRO A 157 -19.05 -13.54 2.50
C PRO A 157 -20.31 -12.75 2.84
N ARG A 158 -21.21 -13.34 3.67
CA ARG A 158 -22.45 -12.67 4.15
C ARG A 158 -22.13 -11.44 5.00
N SER A 159 -21.14 -11.54 5.89
CA SER A 159 -20.71 -10.42 6.76
C SER A 159 -20.04 -9.33 5.93
N LEU A 160 -19.21 -9.73 4.94
CA LEU A 160 -18.51 -8.79 4.06
C LEU A 160 -19.47 -7.88 3.28
N LYS A 161 -20.60 -8.40 2.79
CA LYS A 161 -21.63 -7.63 2.09
C LYS A 161 -22.30 -6.55 2.97
N ARG A 162 -22.31 -6.74 4.29
CA ARG A 162 -22.89 -5.80 5.26
C ARG A 162 -21.92 -4.72 5.74
N LEU A 163 -20.62 -4.83 5.44
CA LEU A 163 -19.64 -3.84 5.85
C LEU A 163 -19.77 -2.58 5.00
N ARG A 164 -20.04 -1.46 5.67
CA ARG A 164 -20.04 -0.14 5.05
C ARG A 164 -18.72 0.59 5.34
N GLY A 165 -18.13 1.20 4.31
CA GLY A 165 -16.85 1.92 4.42
C GLY A 165 -15.67 1.05 4.85
N ASP A 166 -14.56 1.71 5.20
CA ASP A 166 -13.27 1.05 5.46
C ASP A 166 -12.87 1.00 6.95
N ARG A 167 -13.67 1.54 7.87
CA ARG A 167 -13.31 1.64 9.29
C ARG A 167 -12.86 0.30 9.90
N ARG A 168 -13.63 -0.77 9.65
CA ARG A 168 -13.33 -2.11 10.17
C ARG A 168 -12.11 -2.74 9.52
N PHE A 169 -11.86 -2.43 8.25
CA PHE A 169 -10.67 -2.88 7.55
C PHE A 169 -9.41 -2.20 8.06
N TRP A 170 -9.48 -0.91 8.38
CA TRP A 170 -8.38 -0.19 9.01
C TRP A 170 -8.06 -0.74 10.39
N GLN A 171 -9.06 -0.93 11.25
CA GLN A 171 -8.87 -1.57 12.56
C GLN A 171 -8.21 -2.94 12.44
N LEU A 172 -8.68 -3.76 11.50
CA LEU A 172 -8.10 -5.07 11.25
C LEU A 172 -6.66 -4.96 10.74
N ALA A 173 -6.39 -4.07 9.80
CA ALA A 173 -5.05 -3.85 9.27
C ALA A 173 -4.07 -3.45 10.38
N GLU A 174 -4.47 -2.55 11.28
CA GLU A 174 -3.67 -2.13 12.44
C GLU A 174 -3.36 -3.28 13.40
N TRP A 175 -4.33 -4.14 13.72
CA TRP A 175 -4.11 -5.32 14.56
C TRP A 175 -3.20 -6.36 13.92
N LEU A 176 -3.14 -6.39 12.60
CA LEU A 176 -2.38 -7.39 11.86
C LEU A 176 -0.92 -7.00 11.63
N VAL A 177 -0.53 -5.73 11.79
CA VAL A 177 0.87 -5.32 11.63
C VAL A 177 1.71 -5.94 12.74
N PRO A 178 2.70 -6.79 12.45
CA PRO A 178 3.59 -7.32 13.47
C PRO A 178 4.61 -6.25 13.88
N ALA A 179 4.87 -6.15 15.19
CA ALA A 179 5.82 -5.20 15.74
C ALA A 179 7.20 -5.33 15.08
N GLY A 180 7.79 -4.21 14.67
CA GLY A 180 9.08 -4.14 14.01
C GLY A 180 9.15 -4.73 12.59
N ARG A 181 8.03 -5.21 12.03
CA ARG A 181 7.99 -5.87 10.71
C ARG A 181 6.96 -5.26 9.74
N ALA A 182 6.52 -4.04 10.00
CA ALA A 182 5.49 -3.37 9.19
C ALA A 182 5.86 -3.28 7.71
N TYR A 183 7.12 -2.99 7.40
CA TYR A 183 7.59 -2.90 6.02
C TYR A 183 7.33 -4.19 5.24
N ASP A 184 7.93 -5.29 5.69
CA ASP A 184 7.81 -6.59 5.00
C ASP A 184 6.35 -7.04 4.93
N PHE A 185 5.61 -6.84 6.01
CA PHE A 185 4.21 -7.25 6.12
C PHE A 185 3.31 -6.48 5.15
N ASN A 186 3.45 -5.17 5.07
CA ASN A 186 2.67 -4.33 4.18
C ASN A 186 3.02 -4.58 2.70
N GLN A 187 4.32 -4.72 2.38
CA GLN A 187 4.76 -5.10 1.03
C GLN A 187 4.23 -6.49 0.63
N ALA A 188 4.25 -7.43 1.58
CA ALA A 188 3.70 -8.77 1.40
C ALA A 188 2.19 -8.75 1.10
N LEU A 189 1.42 -7.94 1.84
CA LEU A 189 -0.02 -7.78 1.61
C LEU A 189 -0.33 -7.27 0.21
N MET A 190 0.38 -6.23 -0.22
CA MET A 190 0.21 -5.66 -1.56
C MET A 190 0.55 -6.68 -2.65
N ASP A 191 1.70 -7.36 -2.53
CA ASP A 191 2.13 -8.36 -3.51
C ASP A 191 1.20 -9.57 -3.55
N PHE A 192 0.83 -10.08 -2.38
CA PHE A 192 -0.10 -11.20 -2.28
C PHE A 192 -1.46 -10.87 -2.92
N GLY A 193 -1.97 -9.65 -2.70
CA GLY A 193 -3.17 -9.17 -3.33
C GLY A 193 -3.03 -9.01 -4.85
N ALA A 194 -1.91 -8.47 -5.31
CA ALA A 194 -1.69 -8.22 -6.73
C ALA A 194 -1.44 -9.49 -7.55
N THR A 195 -0.75 -10.49 -7.00
CA THR A 195 -0.25 -11.64 -7.78
C THR A 195 -0.87 -12.99 -7.41
N TRP A 196 -1.39 -13.14 -6.19
CA TRP A 196 -1.91 -14.42 -5.68
C TRP A 196 -3.41 -14.38 -5.39
N CYS A 197 -3.85 -13.48 -4.52
CA CYS A 197 -5.27 -13.30 -4.17
C CYS A 197 -5.96 -12.31 -5.12
N THR A 198 -5.81 -12.51 -6.42
CA THR A 198 -6.29 -11.61 -7.47
C THR A 198 -7.82 -11.48 -7.48
N PRO A 199 -8.40 -10.41 -8.10
CA PRO A 199 -9.85 -10.21 -8.11
C PRO A 199 -10.63 -11.36 -8.76
N ARG A 200 -10.26 -11.77 -9.97
CA ARG A 200 -11.01 -12.73 -10.80
C ARG A 200 -10.56 -14.17 -10.62
N ALA A 201 -9.25 -14.44 -10.67
CA ALA A 201 -8.67 -15.79 -10.64
C ALA A 201 -7.67 -15.97 -9.47
N PRO A 202 -8.12 -15.99 -8.20
CA PRO A 202 -7.23 -16.19 -7.07
C PRO A 202 -6.71 -17.64 -7.03
N ARG A 203 -5.43 -17.82 -6.69
CA ARG A 203 -4.74 -19.12 -6.65
C ARG A 203 -5.07 -19.90 -5.36
N CYS A 204 -6.36 -20.14 -5.08
CA CYS A 204 -6.83 -20.72 -3.80
C CYS A 204 -6.33 -22.14 -3.53
N GLY A 205 -6.13 -22.96 -4.57
CA GLY A 205 -5.64 -24.35 -4.42
C GLY A 205 -4.29 -24.44 -3.73
N ARG A 206 -3.36 -23.53 -4.03
CA ARG A 206 -2.00 -23.46 -3.45
C ARG A 206 -1.84 -22.34 -2.42
N CYS A 207 -2.95 -21.75 -1.95
CA CYS A 207 -2.91 -20.57 -1.08
C CYS A 207 -2.43 -20.94 0.34
N PRO A 208 -1.39 -20.27 0.89
CA PRO A 208 -0.90 -20.53 2.25
C PRO A 208 -1.94 -20.20 3.32
N MET A 209 -2.96 -19.40 2.98
CA MET A 209 -4.07 -19.03 3.87
C MET A 209 -5.26 -20.01 3.80
N ARG A 210 -5.22 -21.03 2.92
CA ARG A 210 -6.36 -21.91 2.61
C ARG A 210 -7.01 -22.52 3.85
N GLY A 211 -6.21 -22.96 4.82
CA GLY A 211 -6.71 -23.68 6.01
C GLY A 211 -7.53 -22.82 6.98
N PHE A 212 -7.37 -21.47 6.93
CA PHE A 212 -8.06 -20.55 7.84
C PHE A 212 -8.77 -19.40 7.12
N CYS A 213 -8.72 -19.33 5.78
CA CYS A 213 -9.41 -18.32 5.00
C CYS A 213 -10.93 -18.48 5.09
N ALA A 214 -11.63 -17.43 5.57
CA ALA A 214 -13.07 -17.45 5.75
C ALA A 214 -13.83 -17.72 4.44
N ARG A 215 -13.38 -17.16 3.32
CA ARG A 215 -13.96 -17.43 1.99
C ARG A 215 -13.82 -18.92 1.61
N ASN A 216 -12.69 -19.54 1.90
CA ASN A 216 -12.46 -20.95 1.53
C ASN A 216 -13.26 -21.93 2.41
N ARG A 217 -13.49 -21.59 3.67
CA ARG A 217 -14.33 -22.41 4.58
C ARG A 217 -15.78 -22.46 4.11
N THR A 218 -16.33 -21.37 3.61
CA THR A 218 -17.70 -21.32 3.09
C THR A 218 -17.86 -22.10 1.78
N CYS A 219 -16.81 -22.19 0.94
CA CYS A 219 -16.83 -23.05 -0.25
C CYS A 219 -16.74 -24.55 0.08
N ARG A 220 -16.25 -24.93 1.27
CA ARG A 220 -16.19 -26.33 1.72
C ARG A 220 -17.49 -26.84 2.39
N ASN A 221 -18.24 -25.91 3.00
CA ASN A 221 -19.45 -26.23 3.78
C ASN A 221 -20.75 -25.94 3.02
N GLY A 222 -20.68 -25.48 1.80
CA GLY A 222 -21.86 -25.18 1.00
C GLY A 222 -21.61 -25.59 -0.44
N HIS A 223 -22.45 -26.47 -0.92
CA HIS A 223 -22.60 -26.91 -2.30
C HIS A 223 -22.23 -25.82 -3.30
N ALA A 224 -21.43 -26.17 -4.30
CA ALA A 224 -21.41 -25.47 -5.56
C ALA A 224 -22.87 -25.24 -6.00
N GLY A 225 -23.36 -24.06 -5.80
CA GLY A 225 -24.55 -23.56 -6.48
C GLY A 225 -24.12 -22.84 -7.75
N PRO A 226 -24.93 -22.91 -8.78
CA PRO A 226 -24.59 -22.52 -10.15
C PRO A 226 -24.16 -21.07 -10.28
#